data_8ef746b64bc6b3abf7989662d569697a
#
_entry.id   8ef746b64bc6b3abf7989662d569697a
#
_cell.length_a   1.000
_cell.length_b   1.000
_cell.length_c   1.000
_cell.angle_alpha   90.00
_cell.angle_beta   90.00
_cell.angle_gamma   90.00
#
_symmetry.space_group_name_H-M   'P 1'
#
loop_
_entity.id
_entity.type
_entity.pdbx_description
1 polymer ?
#
loop_
_entity_poly.entity_id
_entity_poly.type
_entity_poly.pdbx_seq_one_letter_code
_entity_poly.pdbx_strand_id
1 'polypeptide(L)'
;PFLFFTSFLDEALGEAVREGRLAEFARFGWERVPDPQMPETYERSRPDWSRRLEGDHAKLLALYRRLIELRRRTPALAGCRGPVEATAMPEERLLMIDRARGEERCLILASFDDSPTTPHLPLPRGVWRCLLDTSWEGFGGRDRMWARDSFRAEAEPVRLRFNPFALHVYARSQIPF
;
A
#
# COMPACT_ATOMS: atom_id res chain seq x y z
N PRO A 1 -4.47 -1.72 -18.71
CA PRO A 1 -5.26 -2.88 -18.30
C PRO A 1 -4.45 -4.17 -18.47
N PHE A 2 -4.68 -5.17 -17.64
CA PHE A 2 -4.14 -6.51 -17.83
C PHE A 2 -5.25 -7.38 -18.40
N LEU A 3 -5.05 -7.88 -19.63
CA LEU A 3 -5.99 -8.79 -20.28
C LEU A 3 -5.40 -10.20 -20.22
N PHE A 4 -6.25 -11.19 -20.07
CA PHE A 4 -5.83 -12.58 -20.16
C PHE A 4 -5.47 -12.91 -21.61
N PHE A 5 -4.27 -13.39 -21.84
CA PHE A 5 -3.78 -13.81 -23.14
C PHE A 5 -3.01 -15.12 -23.04
N THR A 6 -3.12 -15.92 -24.07
CA THR A 6 -2.46 -17.22 -24.20
C THR A 6 -2.05 -17.47 -25.66
N SER A 7 -1.18 -18.44 -25.86
CA SER A 7 -0.83 -18.92 -27.20
C SER A 7 -0.70 -20.44 -27.12
N PHE A 8 -1.63 -21.14 -27.77
CA PHE A 8 -1.61 -22.59 -27.86
C PHE A 8 -1.34 -23.01 -29.31
N LEU A 9 -0.48 -24.04 -29.49
CA LEU A 9 -0.25 -24.66 -30.78
C LEU A 9 -1.42 -25.57 -31.20
N ASP A 10 -2.17 -26.07 -30.24
CA ASP A 10 -3.39 -26.88 -30.43
C ASP A 10 -4.59 -25.93 -30.62
N GLU A 11 -5.13 -25.93 -31.84
CA GLU A 11 -6.27 -25.09 -32.22
C GLU A 11 -7.54 -25.44 -31.43
N ALA A 12 -7.78 -26.73 -31.14
CA ALA A 12 -8.95 -27.16 -30.38
C ALA A 12 -8.90 -26.66 -28.94
N LEU A 13 -7.71 -26.68 -28.34
CA LEU A 13 -7.50 -26.11 -27.01
C LEU A 13 -7.67 -24.58 -27.02
N GLY A 14 -7.15 -23.92 -28.05
CA GLY A 14 -7.32 -22.47 -28.23
C GLY A 14 -8.78 -22.06 -28.30
N GLU A 15 -9.59 -22.79 -29.08
CA GLU A 15 -11.04 -22.57 -29.21
C GLU A 15 -11.78 -22.82 -27.89
N ALA A 16 -11.49 -23.92 -27.21
CA ALA A 16 -12.09 -24.24 -25.91
C ALA A 16 -11.81 -23.16 -24.86
N VAL A 17 -10.60 -22.58 -24.87
CA VAL A 17 -10.25 -21.45 -23.96
C VAL A 17 -11.02 -20.19 -24.34
N ARG A 18 -11.17 -19.89 -25.62
CA ARG A 18 -11.96 -18.74 -26.10
C ARG A 18 -13.41 -18.84 -25.66
N GLU A 19 -14.06 -19.98 -25.92
CA GLU A 19 -15.45 -20.25 -25.55
C GLU A 19 -15.64 -20.20 -24.03
N GLY A 20 -14.74 -20.81 -23.28
CA GLY A 20 -14.75 -20.81 -21.81
C GLY A 20 -14.70 -19.39 -21.24
N ARG A 21 -13.85 -18.52 -21.80
CA ARG A 21 -13.75 -17.10 -21.37
C ARG A 21 -15.01 -16.31 -21.73
N LEU A 22 -15.56 -16.51 -22.91
CA LEU A 22 -16.82 -15.87 -23.29
C LEU A 22 -17.97 -16.27 -22.36
N ALA A 23 -18.10 -17.57 -22.03
CA ALA A 23 -19.10 -18.06 -21.11
C ALA A 23 -18.92 -17.54 -19.67
N GLU A 24 -17.68 -17.46 -19.20
CA GLU A 24 -17.36 -16.89 -17.88
C GLU A 24 -17.79 -15.42 -17.77
N PHE A 25 -17.41 -14.59 -18.75
CA PHE A 25 -17.66 -13.15 -18.68
C PHE A 25 -19.09 -12.76 -19.07
N ALA A 26 -19.81 -13.58 -19.82
CA ALA A 26 -21.23 -13.38 -20.07
C ALA A 26 -22.04 -13.33 -18.76
N ARG A 27 -21.61 -14.07 -17.72
CA ARG A 27 -22.22 -14.03 -16.38
C ARG A 27 -22.07 -12.69 -15.68
N PHE A 28 -21.06 -11.89 -16.06
CA PHE A 28 -20.81 -10.54 -15.51
C PHE A 28 -21.37 -9.42 -16.40
N GLY A 29 -22.16 -9.78 -17.43
CA GLY A 29 -22.77 -8.78 -18.33
C GLY A 29 -21.78 -8.13 -19.31
N TRP A 30 -20.64 -8.73 -19.56
CA TRP A 30 -19.67 -8.21 -20.53
C TRP A 30 -20.02 -8.71 -21.92
N GLU A 31 -20.44 -7.82 -22.78
CA GLU A 31 -20.83 -8.15 -24.17
C GLU A 31 -19.62 -8.42 -25.08
N ARG A 32 -18.45 -7.90 -24.72
CA ARG A 32 -17.22 -8.04 -25.51
C ARG A 32 -16.05 -8.42 -24.62
N VAL A 33 -15.55 -9.63 -24.80
CA VAL A 33 -14.34 -10.14 -24.14
C VAL A 33 -13.24 -10.21 -25.19
N PRO A 34 -12.05 -9.61 -24.95
CA PRO A 34 -10.92 -9.76 -25.84
C PRO A 34 -10.57 -11.24 -26.04
N ASP A 35 -10.37 -11.64 -27.30
CA ASP A 35 -9.94 -13.00 -27.61
C ASP A 35 -8.52 -13.24 -27.06
N PRO A 36 -8.32 -14.21 -26.15
CA PRO A 36 -7.03 -14.46 -25.53
C PRO A 36 -5.94 -14.95 -26.49
N GLN A 37 -6.31 -15.49 -27.65
CA GLN A 37 -5.37 -15.99 -28.65
C GLN A 37 -4.88 -14.89 -29.63
N MET A 38 -5.52 -13.72 -29.62
CA MET A 38 -5.18 -12.65 -30.56
C MET A 38 -3.93 -11.88 -30.09
N PRO A 39 -2.95 -11.64 -30.98
CA PRO A 39 -1.76 -10.83 -30.65
C PRO A 39 -2.10 -9.46 -30.07
N GLU A 40 -3.17 -8.83 -30.53
CA GLU A 40 -3.64 -7.54 -30.06
C GLU A 40 -4.01 -7.57 -28.56
N THR A 41 -4.49 -8.70 -28.05
CA THR A 41 -4.82 -8.86 -26.63
C THR A 41 -3.52 -8.84 -25.79
N TYR A 42 -2.47 -9.48 -26.26
CA TYR A 42 -1.14 -9.40 -25.65
C TYR A 42 -0.57 -7.98 -25.72
N GLU A 43 -0.57 -7.35 -26.91
CA GLU A 43 -0.02 -6.00 -27.08
C GLU A 43 -0.73 -4.97 -26.19
N ARG A 44 -2.05 -5.06 -26.04
CA ARG A 44 -2.83 -4.20 -25.15
C ARG A 44 -2.55 -4.44 -23.66
N SER A 45 -1.97 -5.57 -23.30
CA SER A 45 -1.58 -5.91 -21.92
C SER A 45 -0.15 -5.48 -21.58
N ARG A 46 0.64 -5.11 -22.56
CA ARG A 46 2.02 -4.65 -22.33
C ARG A 46 2.02 -3.34 -21.55
N PRO A 47 2.77 -3.26 -20.44
CA PRO A 47 2.93 -2.01 -19.71
C PRO A 47 3.63 -0.95 -20.56
N ASP A 48 3.05 0.24 -20.61
CA ASP A 48 3.72 1.41 -21.17
C ASP A 48 4.71 1.97 -20.14
N TRP A 49 5.97 1.62 -20.30
CA TRP A 49 7.04 2.02 -19.38
C TRP A 49 7.34 3.52 -19.38
N SER A 50 6.95 4.26 -20.42
CA SER A 50 7.13 5.71 -20.48
C SER A 50 6.32 6.42 -19.38
N ARG A 51 5.12 5.93 -19.09
CA ARG A 51 4.20 6.48 -18.10
C ARG A 51 4.74 6.50 -16.67
N ARG A 52 5.76 5.68 -16.35
CA ARG A 52 6.35 5.63 -15.01
C ARG A 52 6.97 6.96 -14.54
N LEU A 53 7.21 7.89 -15.46
CA LEU A 53 7.80 9.21 -15.18
C LEU A 53 6.77 10.32 -15.12
N GLU A 54 5.48 10.02 -15.32
CA GLU A 54 4.44 11.02 -15.52
C GLU A 54 3.28 10.85 -14.53
N GLY A 55 2.72 11.98 -14.08
CA GLY A 55 1.49 12.07 -13.32
C GLY A 55 1.45 11.14 -12.11
N ASP A 56 0.33 10.43 -11.94
CA ASP A 56 0.11 9.55 -10.79
C ASP A 56 0.96 8.28 -10.85
N HIS A 57 1.42 7.84 -12.03
CA HIS A 57 2.33 6.72 -12.16
C HIS A 57 3.70 7.04 -11.54
N ALA A 58 4.22 8.27 -11.76
CA ALA A 58 5.48 8.71 -11.14
C ALA A 58 5.36 8.79 -9.61
N LYS A 59 4.25 9.30 -9.11
CA LYS A 59 3.97 9.38 -7.67
C LYS A 59 3.86 8.00 -7.02
N LEU A 60 3.13 7.10 -7.66
CA LEU A 60 3.02 5.71 -7.19
C LEU A 60 4.38 5.01 -7.19
N LEU A 61 5.17 5.19 -8.25
CA LEU A 61 6.54 4.67 -8.31
C LEU A 61 7.42 5.23 -7.18
N ALA A 62 7.29 6.53 -6.87
CA ALA A 62 8.01 7.16 -5.76
C ALA A 62 7.61 6.53 -4.42
N LEU A 63 6.31 6.28 -4.19
CA LEU A 63 5.82 5.58 -2.99
C LEU A 63 6.43 4.17 -2.87
N TYR A 64 6.37 3.36 -3.92
CA TYR A 64 6.93 2.00 -3.90
C TYR A 64 8.45 2.01 -3.65
N ARG A 65 9.19 2.93 -4.27
CA ARG A 65 10.62 3.10 -4.01
C ARG A 65 10.89 3.42 -2.55
N ARG A 66 10.09 4.33 -1.97
CA ARG A 66 10.22 4.70 -0.56
C ARG A 66 9.91 3.52 0.38
N LEU A 67 8.86 2.77 0.11
CA LEU A 67 8.51 1.57 0.89
C LEU A 67 9.62 0.51 0.84
N ILE A 68 10.19 0.26 -0.34
CA ILE A 68 11.31 -0.69 -0.51
C ILE A 68 12.56 -0.17 0.23
N GLU A 69 12.85 1.12 0.15
CA GLU A 69 13.95 1.75 0.88
C GLU A 69 13.78 1.58 2.39
N LEU A 70 12.62 1.92 2.93
CA LEU A 70 12.30 1.74 4.35
C LEU A 70 12.49 0.28 4.77
N ARG A 71 11.95 -0.66 3.99
CA ARG A 71 12.09 -2.10 4.29
C ARG A 71 13.54 -2.56 4.32
N ARG A 72 14.41 -1.98 3.47
CA ARG A 72 15.84 -2.34 3.41
C ARG A 72 16.67 -1.68 4.51
N ARG A 73 16.34 -0.43 4.88
CA ARG A 73 17.18 0.38 5.79
C ARG A 73 16.72 0.38 7.23
N THR A 74 15.48 -0.05 7.52
CA THR A 74 14.93 -0.06 8.87
C THR A 74 14.88 -1.50 9.37
N PRO A 75 15.78 -1.92 10.29
CA PRO A 75 15.86 -3.30 10.76
C PRO A 75 14.54 -3.86 11.29
N ALA A 76 13.74 -3.06 12.00
CA ALA A 76 12.41 -3.45 12.46
C ALA A 76 11.42 -3.77 11.33
N LEU A 77 11.63 -3.24 10.11
CA LEU A 77 10.82 -3.51 8.92
C LEU A 77 11.44 -4.58 8.01
N ALA A 78 12.74 -4.88 8.19
CA ALA A 78 13.47 -5.81 7.35
C ALA A 78 13.16 -7.27 7.71
N GLY A 79 12.75 -8.06 6.70
CA GLY A 79 12.50 -9.49 6.84
C GLY A 79 11.27 -9.85 7.68
N CYS A 80 11.18 -11.15 8.02
CA CYS A 80 10.06 -11.73 8.77
C CYS A 80 10.46 -12.12 10.20
N ARG A 81 11.63 -11.73 10.67
CA ARG A 81 12.16 -12.11 12.00
C ARG A 81 11.94 -10.97 12.99
N GLY A 82 11.41 -11.31 14.14
CA GLY A 82 11.13 -10.39 15.24
C GLY A 82 9.65 -10.39 15.63
N PRO A 83 9.32 -9.89 16.83
CA PRO A 83 7.94 -9.78 17.28
C PRO A 83 7.16 -8.80 16.39
N VAL A 84 5.95 -9.20 16.05
CA VAL A 84 4.96 -8.39 15.35
C VAL A 84 3.67 -8.49 16.14
N GLU A 85 3.17 -7.35 16.57
CA GLU A 85 1.90 -7.24 17.25
C GLU A 85 0.95 -6.38 16.39
N ALA A 86 -0.23 -6.90 16.12
CA ALA A 86 -1.25 -6.19 15.35
C ALA A 86 -2.48 -5.97 16.21
N THR A 87 -2.90 -4.72 16.35
CA THR A 87 -4.05 -4.31 17.13
C THR A 87 -5.05 -3.61 16.22
N ALA A 88 -6.23 -4.22 16.08
CA ALA A 88 -7.35 -3.56 15.41
C ALA A 88 -8.08 -2.63 16.39
N MET A 89 -8.42 -1.44 15.93
CA MET A 89 -9.22 -0.42 16.62
C MET A 89 -10.45 -0.14 15.75
N PRO A 90 -11.52 -0.96 15.87
CA PRO A 90 -12.66 -0.89 14.95
C PRO A 90 -13.43 0.42 15.02
N GLU A 91 -13.54 1.01 16.21
CA GLU A 91 -14.25 2.27 16.47
C GLU A 91 -13.58 3.44 15.76
N GLU A 92 -12.24 3.44 15.72
CA GLU A 92 -11.40 4.43 15.05
C GLU A 92 -11.14 4.07 13.58
N ARG A 93 -11.63 2.91 13.12
CA ARG A 93 -11.31 2.33 11.80
C ARG A 93 -9.82 2.30 11.51
N LEU A 94 -9.04 1.87 12.49
CA LEU A 94 -7.58 1.92 12.48
C LEU A 94 -6.97 0.54 12.75
N LEU A 95 -5.85 0.26 12.08
CA LEU A 95 -4.98 -0.86 12.38
C LEU A 95 -3.62 -0.34 12.81
N MET A 96 -3.18 -0.75 13.99
CA MET A 96 -1.82 -0.53 14.46
C MET A 96 -1.03 -1.82 14.33
N ILE A 97 0.15 -1.76 13.71
CA ILE A 97 1.12 -2.85 13.68
C ILE A 97 2.40 -2.36 14.34
N ASP A 98 2.77 -3.02 15.41
CA ASP A 98 4.00 -2.76 16.15
C ASP A 98 5.03 -3.84 15.78
N ARG A 99 6.19 -3.41 15.33
CA ARG A 99 7.29 -4.28 14.94
C ARG A 99 8.55 -3.90 15.65
N ALA A 100 9.23 -4.90 16.23
CA ALA A 100 10.50 -4.69 16.89
C ALA A 100 11.58 -5.64 16.37
N ARG A 101 12.84 -5.16 16.38
CA ARG A 101 14.02 -5.97 16.13
C ARG A 101 15.21 -5.42 16.92
N GLY A 102 15.66 -6.16 17.92
CA GLY A 102 16.59 -5.63 18.90
C GLY A 102 15.99 -4.42 19.63
N GLU A 103 16.71 -3.32 19.65
CA GLU A 103 16.24 -2.06 20.26
C GLU A 103 15.39 -1.19 19.32
N GLU A 104 15.38 -1.53 18.03
CA GLU A 104 14.60 -0.79 17.05
C GLU A 104 13.13 -1.20 17.07
N ARG A 105 12.26 -0.19 16.98
CA ARG A 105 10.82 -0.39 16.99
C ARG A 105 10.16 0.54 15.98
N CYS A 106 9.18 0.01 15.24
CA CYS A 106 8.38 0.74 14.27
C CYS A 106 6.89 0.54 14.55
N LEU A 107 6.14 1.62 14.45
CA LEU A 107 4.69 1.60 14.41
C LEU A 107 4.21 1.87 12.98
N ILE A 108 3.31 1.04 12.50
CA ILE A 108 2.58 1.25 11.26
C ILE A 108 1.13 1.48 11.65
N LEU A 109 0.60 2.65 11.31
CA LEU A 109 -0.77 3.04 11.61
C LEU A 109 -1.51 3.22 10.29
N ALA A 110 -2.53 2.40 10.03
CA ALA A 110 -3.32 2.44 8.82
C ALA A 110 -4.76 2.84 9.13
N SER A 111 -5.23 3.94 8.54
CA SER A 111 -6.62 4.37 8.62
C SER A 111 -7.43 3.77 7.47
N PHE A 112 -8.58 3.20 7.79
CA PHE A 112 -9.58 2.70 6.85
C PHE A 112 -10.82 3.61 6.81
N ASP A 113 -10.73 4.80 7.43
CA ASP A 113 -11.79 5.80 7.33
C ASP A 113 -11.76 6.47 5.96
N ASP A 114 -12.94 6.78 5.43
CA ASP A 114 -13.13 7.50 4.16
C ASP A 114 -13.15 9.02 4.34
N SER A 115 -13.04 9.49 5.57
CA SER A 115 -13.02 10.90 5.98
C SER A 115 -11.79 11.21 6.85
N PRO A 116 -11.36 12.49 6.95
CA PRO A 116 -10.29 12.88 7.86
C PRO A 116 -10.68 12.65 9.31
N THR A 117 -9.80 11.99 10.07
CA THR A 117 -10.05 11.67 11.47
C THR A 117 -8.87 12.07 12.37
N THR A 118 -9.11 12.21 13.68
CA THR A 118 -8.07 12.55 14.65
C THR A 118 -8.31 11.76 15.95
N PRO A 119 -8.10 10.45 15.93
CA PRO A 119 -8.31 9.58 17.08
C PRO A 119 -7.30 9.84 18.21
N HIS A 120 -7.68 9.41 19.42
CA HIS A 120 -6.80 9.32 20.58
C HIS A 120 -6.25 7.90 20.67
N LEU A 121 -4.96 7.72 20.42
CA LEU A 121 -4.34 6.40 20.28
C LEU A 121 -3.48 6.06 21.50
N PRO A 122 -3.72 4.92 22.16
CA PRO A 122 -2.87 4.40 23.23
C PRO A 122 -1.59 3.82 22.63
N LEU A 123 -0.61 4.67 22.36
CA LEU A 123 0.63 4.26 21.70
C LEU A 123 1.70 3.86 22.72
N PRO A 124 2.61 2.93 22.37
CA PRO A 124 3.73 2.54 23.19
C PRO A 124 4.60 3.76 23.55
N ARG A 125 5.03 3.83 24.84
CA ARG A 125 5.86 4.95 25.34
C ARG A 125 7.12 5.10 24.51
N GLY A 126 7.47 6.33 24.18
CA GLY A 126 8.69 6.67 23.48
C GLY A 126 8.56 7.94 22.65
N VAL A 127 9.67 8.31 22.02
CA VAL A 127 9.72 9.37 21.02
C VAL A 127 9.65 8.73 19.66
N TRP A 128 8.70 9.15 18.86
CA TRP A 128 8.40 8.58 17.56
C TRP A 128 8.62 9.60 16.45
N ARG A 129 9.36 9.21 15.42
CA ARG A 129 9.63 10.05 14.24
C ARG A 129 8.94 9.45 13.02
N CYS A 130 8.24 10.27 12.25
CA CYS A 130 7.61 9.85 11.01
C CYS A 130 8.65 9.49 9.95
N LEU A 131 8.52 8.28 9.40
CA LEU A 131 9.33 7.78 8.29
C LEU A 131 8.57 7.80 6.95
N LEU A 132 7.25 7.72 7.02
CA LEU A 132 6.36 7.71 5.86
C LEU A 132 4.98 8.22 6.24
N ASP A 133 4.41 9.04 5.37
CA ASP A 133 3.01 9.42 5.33
C ASP A 133 2.54 9.29 3.88
N THR A 134 1.58 8.39 3.63
CA THR A 134 1.04 8.17 2.27
C THR A 134 0.13 9.29 1.79
N SER A 135 -0.30 10.21 2.69
CA SER A 135 -1.09 11.38 2.32
C SER A 135 -0.28 12.46 1.61
N TRP A 136 1.03 12.36 1.61
CA TRP A 136 1.90 13.36 1.02
C TRP A 136 1.68 13.48 -0.50
N GLU A 137 1.67 14.73 -1.00
CA GLU A 137 1.42 15.01 -2.43
C GLU A 137 2.42 14.34 -3.38
N GLY A 138 3.66 14.15 -2.94
CA GLY A 138 4.69 13.43 -3.70
C GLY A 138 4.39 11.95 -3.93
N PHE A 139 3.44 11.38 -3.18
CA PHE A 139 2.95 10.00 -3.33
C PHE A 139 1.52 9.93 -3.90
N GLY A 140 0.97 11.06 -4.33
CA GLY A 140 -0.39 11.15 -4.85
C GLY A 140 -1.44 11.52 -3.79
N GLY A 141 -1.02 11.79 -2.56
CA GLY A 141 -1.87 12.32 -1.52
C GLY A 141 -2.24 13.79 -1.74
N ARG A 142 -2.92 14.38 -0.77
CA ARG A 142 -3.40 15.77 -0.83
C ARG A 142 -2.64 16.72 0.09
N ASP A 143 -1.77 16.20 0.95
CA ASP A 143 -1.04 16.98 1.93
C ASP A 143 0.33 17.42 1.39
N ARG A 144 0.59 18.74 1.49
CA ARG A 144 1.89 19.32 1.16
C ARG A 144 2.96 19.06 2.22
N MET A 145 2.54 18.73 3.43
CA MET A 145 3.41 18.44 4.56
C MET A 145 3.15 17.00 5.03
N TRP A 146 4.20 16.35 5.49
CA TRP A 146 4.08 15.06 6.15
C TRP A 146 3.25 15.18 7.41
N ALA A 147 2.66 14.06 7.85
CA ALA A 147 2.11 13.95 9.18
C ALA A 147 3.15 14.42 10.21
N ARG A 148 2.69 14.75 11.40
CA ARG A 148 3.54 15.26 12.49
C ARG A 148 4.90 14.56 12.49
N ASP A 149 5.98 15.33 12.23
CA ASP A 149 7.33 14.79 12.02
C ASP A 149 7.80 13.93 13.20
N SER A 150 7.39 14.29 14.42
CA SER A 150 7.69 13.53 15.63
C SER A 150 6.66 13.79 16.72
N PHE A 151 6.48 12.83 17.61
CA PHE A 151 5.69 12.98 18.83
C PHE A 151 6.28 12.15 19.96
N ARG A 152 5.94 12.54 21.20
CA ARG A 152 6.22 11.78 22.41
C ARG A 152 4.93 11.10 22.86
N ALA A 153 4.98 9.78 23.03
CA ALA A 153 3.92 8.99 23.66
C ALA A 153 4.31 8.68 25.10
N GLU A 154 3.43 8.96 26.04
CA GLU A 154 3.59 8.70 27.48
C GLU A 154 2.44 7.84 27.99
N ALA A 155 1.85 8.17 29.14
CA ALA A 155 0.70 7.44 29.67
C ALA A 155 -0.61 7.84 28.99
N GLU A 156 -0.69 9.09 28.52
CA GLU A 156 -1.89 9.63 27.89
C GLU A 156 -1.96 9.27 26.40
N PRO A 157 -3.17 9.01 25.86
CA PRO A 157 -3.37 8.76 24.46
C PRO A 157 -2.90 9.93 23.58
N VAL A 158 -2.24 9.63 22.47
CA VAL A 158 -1.72 10.62 21.52
C VAL A 158 -2.76 10.91 20.45
N ARG A 159 -3.02 12.20 20.19
CA ARG A 159 -3.86 12.62 19.05
C ARG A 159 -3.03 12.68 17.79
N LEU A 160 -3.39 11.84 16.83
CA LEU A 160 -2.79 11.85 15.48
C LEU A 160 -3.87 12.06 14.43
N ARG A 161 -3.62 12.97 13.50
CA ARG A 161 -4.50 13.20 12.35
C ARG A 161 -4.19 12.24 11.23
N PHE A 162 -5.24 11.68 10.64
CA PHE A 162 -5.18 10.87 9.42
C PHE A 162 -6.05 11.48 8.34
N ASN A 163 -5.58 11.45 7.11
CA ASN A 163 -6.41 11.64 5.94
C ASN A 163 -7.12 10.33 5.57
N PRO A 164 -8.15 10.36 4.70
CA PRO A 164 -8.81 9.16 4.25
C PRO A 164 -7.82 8.12 3.71
N PHE A 165 -7.95 6.89 4.20
CA PHE A 165 -7.12 5.75 3.79
C PHE A 165 -5.61 5.96 3.91
N ALA A 166 -5.18 6.85 4.82
CA ALA A 166 -3.77 7.14 5.05
C ALA A 166 -3.06 6.05 5.85
N LEU A 167 -1.79 5.85 5.52
CA LEU A 167 -0.88 5.00 6.29
C LEU A 167 0.32 5.83 6.73
N HIS A 168 0.63 5.76 8.02
CA HIS A 168 1.82 6.37 8.60
C HIS A 168 2.77 5.31 9.14
N VAL A 169 4.06 5.53 8.96
CA VAL A 169 5.12 4.69 9.55
C VAL A 169 5.97 5.56 10.46
N TYR A 170 6.11 5.15 11.70
CA TYR A 170 6.96 5.82 12.69
C TYR A 170 8.06 4.88 13.18
N ALA A 171 9.25 5.42 13.39
CA ALA A 171 10.33 4.72 14.10
C ALA A 171 10.55 5.33 15.48
N ARG A 172 10.84 4.47 16.46
CA ARG A 172 11.24 4.93 17.78
C ARG A 172 12.61 5.59 17.70
N SER A 173 12.69 6.83 18.17
CA SER A 173 13.98 7.53 18.30
C SER A 173 14.71 7.03 19.54
N GLN A 174 16.01 6.78 19.40
CA GLN A 174 16.89 6.46 20.53
C GLN A 174 17.43 7.72 21.21
N ILE A 175 17.24 8.88 20.57
CA ILE A 175 17.74 10.18 21.12
C ILE A 175 16.55 10.86 21.80
N PRO A 176 16.65 11.12 23.13
CA PRO A 176 15.70 12.02 23.80
C PRO A 176 15.88 13.44 23.22
N PHE A 177 14.77 14.15 23.00
CA PHE A 177 14.80 15.60 22.70
C PHE A 177 15.26 16.39 23.89
#